data_39c2dcb0c1d2711d2c263952eafef50c
#
_entry.id   39c2dcb0c1d2711d2c263952eafef50c
#
_cell.length_a   1.000
_cell.length_b   1.000
_cell.length_c   1.000
_cell.angle_alpha   90.00
_cell.angle_beta   90.00
_cell.angle_gamma   90.00
#
_symmetry.space_group_name_H-M   'P 1'
#
loop_
_entity.id
_entity.type
_entity.pdbx_description
1 polymer ?
#
loop_
_entity_poly.entity_id
_entity_poly.type
_entity_poly.pdbx_seq_one_letter_code
_entity_poly.pdbx_strand_id
1 'polypeptide(L)'
;YLDRLGTKDITIRVISHSDRDHSGGLADLDAHYLTKSAIGYAGAPCRVGEVLFRSAELTVTVLNGPGDDNDGSCVLKVRHAQVTILLAGDVSAVREREMIRYWRNELKAHILVVAHHGSDTSTAASFLKWVDPALAVISAGRANRFGHPRAGVLQRLEERGIGILDTAREGGVTITVRPQEMDIEALRDGNIPYWLSLP
;
A
#
# COMPACT_ATOMS: atom_id res chain seq x y z
N TYR A 1 -8.10 15.90 -3.09
CA TYR A 1 -6.62 15.84 -3.01
C TYR A 1 -6.00 16.09 -4.39
N LEU A 2 -6.39 15.32 -5.40
CA LEU A 2 -5.86 15.46 -6.77
C LEU A 2 -6.05 16.87 -7.34
N ASP A 3 -7.19 17.50 -7.08
CA ASP A 3 -7.47 18.89 -7.48
C ASP A 3 -6.48 19.88 -6.85
N ARG A 4 -6.12 19.67 -5.57
CA ARG A 4 -5.11 20.50 -4.89
C ARG A 4 -3.72 20.38 -5.51
N LEU A 5 -3.42 19.23 -6.11
CA LEU A 5 -2.17 18.98 -6.85
C LEU A 5 -2.23 19.53 -8.28
N GLY A 6 -3.37 20.08 -8.72
CA GLY A 6 -3.57 20.53 -10.10
C GLY A 6 -3.58 19.39 -11.12
N THR A 7 -3.84 18.15 -10.66
CA THR A 7 -3.88 16.96 -11.51
C THR A 7 -5.05 17.08 -12.49
N LYS A 8 -4.77 16.91 -13.79
CA LYS A 8 -5.80 16.89 -14.84
C LYS A 8 -6.01 15.50 -15.41
N ASP A 9 -4.93 14.72 -15.53
CA ASP A 9 -4.91 13.39 -16.10
C ASP A 9 -4.27 12.41 -15.13
N ILE A 10 -4.75 11.17 -15.14
CA ILE A 10 -4.15 10.03 -14.43
C ILE A 10 -3.41 9.18 -15.45
N THR A 11 -2.08 9.07 -15.31
CA THR A 11 -1.28 8.25 -16.22
C THR A 11 -1.61 6.77 -16.07
N ILE A 12 -1.66 6.28 -14.84
CA ILE A 12 -2.00 4.89 -14.52
C ILE A 12 -2.88 4.88 -13.27
N ARG A 13 -4.03 4.22 -13.36
CA ARG A 13 -4.89 3.90 -12.23
C ARG A 13 -4.81 2.40 -11.96
N VAL A 14 -4.61 2.03 -10.71
CA VAL A 14 -4.65 0.63 -10.29
C VAL A 14 -5.70 0.48 -9.19
N ILE A 15 -6.68 -0.39 -9.42
CA ILE A 15 -7.66 -0.81 -8.40
C ILE A 15 -7.31 -2.23 -8.00
N SER A 16 -7.00 -2.44 -6.72
CA SER A 16 -6.48 -3.73 -6.24
C SER A 16 -7.45 -4.88 -6.45
N HIS A 17 -8.74 -4.69 -6.13
CA HIS A 17 -9.82 -5.67 -6.26
C HIS A 17 -11.20 -4.99 -6.21
N SER A 18 -12.29 -5.79 -6.24
CA SER A 18 -13.65 -5.29 -6.44
C SER A 18 -14.34 -4.73 -5.20
N ASP A 19 -13.82 -4.94 -3.99
CA ASP A 19 -14.47 -4.52 -2.76
C ASP A 19 -14.75 -3.03 -2.73
N ARG A 20 -15.88 -2.65 -2.13
CA ARG A 20 -16.42 -1.30 -2.23
C ARG A 20 -15.51 -0.22 -1.66
N ASP A 21 -14.76 -0.52 -0.64
CA ASP A 21 -13.78 0.40 -0.02
C ASP A 21 -12.53 0.61 -0.89
N HIS A 22 -12.31 -0.25 -1.91
CA HIS A 22 -11.27 -0.09 -2.92
C HIS A 22 -11.79 0.44 -4.25
N SER A 23 -12.99 0.06 -4.66
CA SER A 23 -13.55 0.38 -5.98
C SER A 23 -14.67 1.41 -5.96
N GLY A 24 -15.24 1.73 -4.79
CA GLY A 24 -16.47 2.52 -4.68
C GLY A 24 -16.38 3.96 -5.18
N GLY A 25 -15.19 4.56 -5.21
CA GLY A 25 -14.95 5.90 -5.75
C GLY A 25 -14.64 5.93 -7.25
N LEU A 26 -14.65 4.78 -7.94
CA LEU A 26 -14.20 4.67 -9.33
C LEU A 26 -15.03 5.52 -10.30
N ALA A 27 -16.36 5.50 -10.16
CA ALA A 27 -17.25 6.26 -11.04
C ALA A 27 -17.01 7.77 -10.93
N ASP A 28 -16.81 8.27 -9.71
CA ASP A 28 -16.50 9.69 -9.47
C ASP A 28 -15.12 10.05 -10.01
N LEU A 29 -14.15 9.17 -9.86
CA LEU A 29 -12.80 9.38 -10.38
C LEU A 29 -12.83 9.49 -11.91
N ASP A 30 -13.51 8.56 -12.59
CA ASP A 30 -13.62 8.53 -14.06
C ASP A 30 -14.46 9.68 -14.61
N ALA A 31 -15.39 10.24 -13.83
CA ALA A 31 -16.15 11.42 -14.22
C ALA A 31 -15.32 12.72 -14.19
N HIS A 32 -14.26 12.78 -13.36
CA HIS A 32 -13.49 14.01 -13.15
C HIS A 32 -12.09 13.97 -13.80
N TYR A 33 -11.51 12.78 -14.02
CA TYR A 33 -10.15 12.63 -14.50
C TYR A 33 -10.05 11.69 -15.68
N LEU A 34 -9.34 12.10 -16.72
CA LEU A 34 -8.99 11.21 -17.82
C LEU A 34 -7.92 10.21 -17.36
N THR A 35 -8.25 8.92 -17.37
CA THR A 35 -7.31 7.82 -17.08
C THR A 35 -6.74 7.26 -18.37
N LYS A 36 -5.41 7.34 -18.56
CA LYS A 36 -4.73 6.84 -19.77
C LYS A 36 -4.58 5.31 -19.76
N SER A 37 -4.36 4.72 -18.59
CA SER A 37 -4.24 3.27 -18.41
C SER A 37 -4.93 2.84 -17.12
N ALA A 38 -5.81 1.85 -17.20
CA ALA A 38 -6.51 1.27 -16.05
C ALA A 38 -6.09 -0.19 -15.88
N ILE A 39 -5.66 -0.55 -14.67
CA ILE A 39 -5.12 -1.88 -14.31
C ILE A 39 -5.88 -2.41 -13.09
N GLY A 40 -5.99 -3.73 -12.99
CA GLY A 40 -6.71 -4.42 -11.91
C GLY A 40 -8.21 -4.43 -12.15
N TYR A 41 -9.00 -4.31 -11.07
CA TYR A 41 -10.46 -4.28 -11.20
C TYR A 41 -10.91 -3.14 -12.12
N ALA A 42 -11.84 -3.44 -13.02
CA ALA A 42 -12.33 -2.53 -14.07
C ALA A 42 -11.22 -1.98 -14.99
N GLY A 43 -10.21 -2.79 -15.27
CA GLY A 43 -9.11 -2.46 -16.17
C GLY A 43 -8.45 -3.70 -16.75
N ALA A 44 -7.25 -3.54 -17.31
CA ALA A 44 -6.43 -4.67 -17.73
C ALA A 44 -5.97 -5.49 -16.52
N PRO A 45 -5.85 -6.82 -16.61
CA PRO A 45 -5.48 -7.66 -15.48
C PRO A 45 -4.07 -7.34 -14.96
N CYS A 46 -3.92 -7.34 -13.63
CA CYS A 46 -2.61 -7.30 -12.97
C CYS A 46 -1.83 -8.58 -13.24
N ARG A 47 -0.81 -8.51 -14.09
CA ARG A 47 0.02 -9.67 -14.40
C ARG A 47 1.26 -9.69 -13.51
N VAL A 48 1.42 -10.78 -12.78
CA VAL A 48 2.56 -10.98 -11.88
C VAL A 48 3.89 -10.82 -12.63
N GLY A 49 4.78 -9.98 -12.09
CA GLY A 49 6.07 -9.64 -12.70
C GLY A 49 6.02 -8.50 -13.72
N GLU A 50 4.82 -8.03 -14.11
CA GLU A 50 4.70 -6.89 -15.02
C GLU A 50 5.20 -5.60 -14.40
N VAL A 51 5.92 -4.81 -15.18
CA VAL A 51 6.34 -3.46 -14.81
C VAL A 51 5.35 -2.47 -15.43
N LEU A 52 4.48 -1.90 -14.59
CA LEU A 52 3.44 -0.97 -15.03
C LEU A 52 4.00 0.41 -15.40
N PHE A 53 5.06 0.80 -14.72
CA PHE A 53 5.73 2.09 -14.97
C PHE A 53 7.22 1.97 -14.71
N ARG A 54 8.02 2.63 -15.56
CA ARG A 54 9.47 2.74 -15.38
C ARG A 54 9.98 4.08 -15.88
N SER A 55 10.71 4.76 -15.03
CA SER A 55 11.53 5.93 -15.37
C SER A 55 12.94 5.75 -14.78
N ALA A 56 13.78 6.77 -14.85
CA ALA A 56 15.10 6.75 -14.22
C ALA A 56 15.03 6.55 -12.70
N GLU A 57 13.99 7.09 -12.05
CA GLU A 57 13.87 7.12 -10.59
C GLU A 57 12.73 6.24 -10.05
N LEU A 58 11.68 6.00 -10.84
CA LEU A 58 10.47 5.31 -10.38
C LEU A 58 10.24 4.01 -11.16
N THR A 59 10.01 2.92 -10.43
CA THR A 59 9.56 1.65 -11.00
C THR A 59 8.36 1.15 -10.19
N VAL A 60 7.30 0.72 -10.89
CA VAL A 60 6.12 0.09 -10.30
C VAL A 60 5.98 -1.31 -10.88
N THR A 61 6.06 -2.34 -10.02
CA THR A 61 6.03 -3.75 -10.42
C THR A 61 4.87 -4.46 -9.72
N VAL A 62 4.16 -5.32 -10.45
CA VAL A 62 3.09 -6.17 -9.93
C VAL A 62 3.68 -7.40 -9.26
N LEU A 63 3.34 -7.65 -8.00
CA LEU A 63 3.79 -8.83 -7.26
C LEU A 63 2.69 -9.88 -7.06
N ASN A 64 1.41 -9.51 -7.18
CA ASN A 64 0.26 -10.40 -7.08
C ASN A 64 -0.90 -9.90 -7.94
N GLY A 65 -1.76 -10.80 -8.36
CA GLY A 65 -2.91 -10.67 -9.26
C GLY A 65 -2.90 -11.83 -10.26
N PRO A 66 -3.80 -11.85 -11.24
CA PRO A 66 -5.06 -11.09 -11.28
C PRO A 66 -6.15 -11.78 -10.46
N GLY A 67 -7.12 -11.02 -9.99
CA GLY A 67 -8.35 -11.51 -9.38
C GLY A 67 -9.20 -10.35 -8.85
N ASP A 68 -10.47 -10.62 -8.65
CA ASP A 68 -11.43 -9.61 -8.20
C ASP A 68 -11.74 -9.71 -6.70
N ASP A 69 -11.23 -10.73 -6.02
CA ASP A 69 -11.32 -10.95 -4.58
C ASP A 69 -10.07 -10.44 -3.83
N ASN A 70 -10.09 -10.56 -2.52
CA ASN A 70 -8.99 -10.14 -1.64
C ASN A 70 -7.67 -10.81 -2.03
N ASP A 71 -7.66 -12.13 -2.23
CA ASP A 71 -6.44 -12.88 -2.58
C ASP A 71 -5.96 -12.62 -4.01
N GLY A 72 -6.86 -12.18 -4.89
CA GLY A 72 -6.55 -11.67 -6.21
C GLY A 72 -6.10 -10.22 -6.26
N SER A 73 -6.01 -9.53 -5.11
CA SER A 73 -5.57 -8.13 -5.06
C SER A 73 -4.31 -7.88 -5.86
N CYS A 74 -4.33 -6.78 -6.60
CA CYS A 74 -3.16 -6.24 -7.28
C CYS A 74 -2.16 -5.70 -6.25
N VAL A 75 -1.18 -6.51 -5.88
CA VAL A 75 -0.10 -6.09 -4.97
C VAL A 75 0.99 -5.43 -5.77
N LEU A 76 1.39 -4.22 -5.36
CA LEU A 76 2.39 -3.43 -6.07
C LEU A 76 3.63 -3.18 -5.22
N LYS A 77 4.79 -3.33 -5.85
CA LYS A 77 6.06 -2.83 -5.33
C LYS A 77 6.41 -1.55 -6.07
N VAL A 78 6.47 -0.46 -5.34
CA VAL A 78 6.88 0.85 -5.83
C VAL A 78 8.28 1.14 -5.34
N ARG A 79 9.22 1.36 -6.25
CA ARG A 79 10.58 1.78 -5.93
C ARG A 79 10.82 3.17 -6.51
N HIS A 80 11.15 4.12 -5.64
CA HIS A 80 11.54 5.47 -6.02
C HIS A 80 12.86 5.81 -5.35
N ALA A 81 13.88 6.10 -6.14
CA ALA A 81 15.25 6.31 -5.63
C ALA A 81 15.69 5.16 -4.71
N GLN A 82 15.92 5.44 -3.42
CA GLN A 82 16.32 4.45 -2.42
C GLN A 82 15.15 3.88 -1.62
N VAL A 83 13.94 4.43 -1.77
CA VAL A 83 12.75 4.02 -1.01
C VAL A 83 11.97 2.97 -1.78
N THR A 84 11.58 1.92 -1.09
CA THR A 84 10.69 0.89 -1.63
C THR A 84 9.44 0.80 -0.77
N ILE A 85 8.28 0.84 -1.43
CA ILE A 85 6.96 0.74 -0.80
C ILE A 85 6.28 -0.51 -1.32
N LEU A 86 5.72 -1.32 -0.44
CA LEU A 86 4.86 -2.45 -0.77
C LEU A 86 3.40 -2.09 -0.46
N LEU A 87 2.56 -2.06 -1.50
CA LEU A 87 1.12 -1.89 -1.40
C LEU A 87 0.49 -3.27 -1.45
N ALA A 88 0.07 -3.79 -0.29
CA ALA A 88 -0.30 -5.20 -0.16
C ALA A 88 -1.75 -5.51 -0.60
N GLY A 89 -2.60 -4.49 -0.82
CA GLY A 89 -4.04 -4.74 -1.03
C GLY A 89 -4.62 -5.52 0.15
N ASP A 90 -5.55 -6.42 -0.12
CA ASP A 90 -6.27 -7.16 0.93
C ASP A 90 -5.90 -8.65 0.98
N VAL A 91 -4.72 -9.00 0.46
CA VAL A 91 -4.25 -10.40 0.46
C VAL A 91 -4.27 -11.02 1.85
N SER A 92 -4.74 -12.27 1.91
CA SER A 92 -4.74 -13.05 3.15
C SER A 92 -3.35 -13.62 3.48
N ALA A 93 -3.18 -14.11 4.72
CA ALA A 93 -1.97 -14.81 5.14
C ALA A 93 -1.68 -16.07 4.31
N VAL A 94 -2.67 -16.64 3.63
CA VAL A 94 -2.46 -17.75 2.68
C VAL A 94 -1.73 -17.23 1.45
N ARG A 95 -2.22 -16.15 0.85
CA ARG A 95 -1.60 -15.52 -0.31
C ARG A 95 -0.22 -14.94 0.02
N GLU A 96 -0.05 -14.33 1.19
CA GLU A 96 1.25 -13.87 1.68
C GLU A 96 2.30 -15.00 1.68
N ARG A 97 1.93 -16.22 2.13
CA ARG A 97 2.84 -17.37 2.11
C ARG A 97 3.24 -17.80 0.69
N GLU A 98 2.30 -17.72 -0.26
CA GLU A 98 2.60 -18.00 -1.67
C GLU A 98 3.54 -16.94 -2.25
N MET A 99 3.30 -15.67 -1.97
CA MET A 99 4.18 -14.57 -2.37
C MET A 99 5.58 -14.73 -1.79
N ILE A 100 5.72 -15.15 -0.51
CA ILE A 100 7.01 -15.43 0.11
C ILE A 100 7.76 -16.53 -0.66
N ARG A 101 7.08 -17.62 -1.05
CA ARG A 101 7.70 -18.72 -1.81
C ARG A 101 8.24 -18.27 -3.15
N TYR A 102 7.50 -17.36 -3.82
CA TYR A 102 7.82 -16.88 -5.15
C TYR A 102 8.87 -15.76 -5.14
N TRP A 103 8.65 -14.73 -4.32
CA TRP A 103 9.41 -13.48 -4.37
C TRP A 103 10.59 -13.43 -3.39
N ARG A 104 10.52 -14.12 -2.24
CA ARG A 104 11.58 -14.14 -1.23
C ARG A 104 12.10 -12.73 -0.91
N ASN A 105 13.40 -12.48 -1.11
CA ASN A 105 14.05 -11.18 -0.84
C ASN A 105 13.50 -10.02 -1.69
N GLU A 106 12.85 -10.32 -2.81
CA GLU A 106 12.21 -9.28 -3.60
C GLU A 106 10.98 -8.66 -2.92
N LEU A 107 10.48 -9.27 -1.84
CA LEU A 107 9.43 -8.66 -1.00
C LEU A 107 9.94 -7.51 -0.14
N LYS A 108 11.25 -7.38 0.11
CA LYS A 108 11.79 -6.34 0.98
C LYS A 108 11.32 -4.96 0.56
N ALA A 109 10.82 -4.19 1.56
CA ALA A 109 10.33 -2.84 1.37
C ALA A 109 10.57 -2.00 2.63
N HIS A 110 10.88 -0.73 2.48
CA HIS A 110 11.06 0.19 3.60
C HIS A 110 9.72 0.56 4.26
N ILE A 111 8.67 0.63 3.43
CA ILE A 111 7.31 0.98 3.85
C ILE A 111 6.36 -0.13 3.41
N LEU A 112 5.54 -0.61 4.33
CA LEU A 112 4.46 -1.54 4.06
C LEU A 112 3.12 -0.82 4.25
N VAL A 113 2.30 -0.73 3.20
CA VAL A 113 0.88 -0.49 3.37
C VAL A 113 0.25 -1.82 3.74
N VAL A 114 -0.23 -1.90 4.98
CA VAL A 114 -0.64 -3.12 5.67
C VAL A 114 -1.82 -3.77 4.96
N ALA A 115 -1.75 -5.07 4.76
CA ALA A 115 -2.78 -5.81 4.07
C ALA A 115 -4.13 -5.77 4.84
N HIS A 116 -5.22 -5.66 4.09
CA HIS A 116 -6.60 -5.79 4.56
C HIS A 116 -6.89 -4.91 5.78
N HIS A 117 -6.41 -3.65 5.71
CA HIS A 117 -6.61 -2.62 6.75
C HIS A 117 -6.17 -3.03 8.16
N GLY A 118 -5.30 -4.03 8.27
CA GLY A 118 -4.89 -4.61 9.55
C GLY A 118 -5.87 -5.66 10.10
N SER A 119 -6.51 -6.43 9.24
CA SER A 119 -7.29 -7.63 9.61
C SER A 119 -6.39 -8.74 10.18
N ASP A 120 -6.90 -9.51 11.15
CA ASP A 120 -6.20 -10.69 11.68
C ASP A 120 -5.97 -11.80 10.65
N THR A 121 -6.68 -11.75 9.52
CA THR A 121 -6.51 -12.70 8.42
C THR A 121 -5.27 -12.46 7.58
N SER A 122 -4.56 -11.36 7.83
CA SER A 122 -3.45 -10.85 7.01
C SER A 122 -2.26 -10.41 7.87
N THR A 123 -1.20 -9.94 7.22
CA THR A 123 0.00 -9.38 7.85
C THR A 123 0.63 -10.34 8.84
N ALA A 124 0.84 -11.57 8.37
CA ALA A 124 1.41 -12.65 9.18
C ALA A 124 2.86 -12.32 9.61
N ALA A 125 3.29 -12.82 10.77
CA ALA A 125 4.65 -12.62 11.27
C ALA A 125 5.72 -13.11 10.28
N SER A 126 5.43 -14.17 9.51
CA SER A 126 6.30 -14.65 8.43
C SER A 126 6.40 -13.65 7.29
N PHE A 127 5.30 -12.99 6.91
CA PHE A 127 5.30 -11.98 5.86
C PHE A 127 6.10 -10.75 6.29
N LEU A 128 5.86 -10.25 7.50
CA LEU A 128 6.64 -9.15 8.08
C LEU A 128 8.14 -9.44 8.12
N LYS A 129 8.53 -10.71 8.38
CA LYS A 129 9.95 -11.11 8.36
C LYS A 129 10.58 -10.96 6.97
N TRP A 130 9.83 -11.23 5.89
CA TRP A 130 10.36 -11.14 4.52
C TRP A 130 10.27 -9.74 3.94
N VAL A 131 9.23 -8.98 4.27
CA VAL A 131 9.10 -7.58 3.86
C VAL A 131 10.09 -6.71 4.61
N ASP A 132 10.29 -6.96 5.92
CA ASP A 132 11.23 -6.30 6.80
C ASP A 132 11.10 -4.75 6.76
N PRO A 133 9.89 -4.19 6.95
CA PRO A 133 9.66 -2.78 6.79
C PRO A 133 10.10 -2.00 8.03
N ALA A 134 10.60 -0.77 7.84
CA ALA A 134 10.81 0.17 8.93
C ALA A 134 9.51 0.86 9.36
N LEU A 135 8.56 1.01 8.42
CA LEU A 135 7.30 1.70 8.61
C LEU A 135 6.13 0.89 8.05
N ALA A 136 5.07 0.75 8.84
CA ALA A 136 3.79 0.21 8.45
C ALA A 136 2.73 1.33 8.39
N VAL A 137 2.06 1.47 7.27
CA VAL A 137 0.93 2.39 7.11
C VAL A 137 -0.36 1.58 7.08
N ILE A 138 -1.25 1.85 8.00
CA ILE A 138 -2.55 1.18 8.10
C ILE A 138 -3.62 2.15 7.59
N SER A 139 -4.24 1.80 6.46
CA SER A 139 -5.37 2.55 5.89
C SER A 139 -6.66 2.03 6.51
N ALA A 140 -7.15 2.64 7.57
CA ALA A 140 -8.38 2.26 8.25
C ALA A 140 -9.27 3.46 8.54
N GLY A 141 -10.58 3.29 8.51
CA GLY A 141 -11.53 4.32 8.88
C GLY A 141 -11.64 4.46 10.39
N ARG A 142 -11.79 5.70 10.90
CA ARG A 142 -12.08 5.94 12.31
C ARG A 142 -13.40 5.27 12.69
N ALA A 143 -13.40 4.52 13.79
CA ALA A 143 -14.57 3.79 14.29
C ALA A 143 -15.19 2.84 13.23
N ASN A 144 -14.36 2.23 12.38
CA ASN A 144 -14.84 1.30 11.38
C ASN A 144 -15.52 0.07 12.03
N ARG A 145 -16.59 -0.42 11.40
CA ARG A 145 -17.40 -1.52 11.93
C ARG A 145 -16.66 -2.86 12.09
N PHE A 146 -15.51 -3.00 11.42
CA PHE A 146 -14.71 -4.22 11.45
C PHE A 146 -13.72 -4.25 12.62
N GLY A 147 -13.53 -3.11 13.30
CA GLY A 147 -12.57 -2.94 14.39
C GLY A 147 -11.13 -3.10 13.91
N HIS A 148 -10.82 -2.65 12.69
CA HIS A 148 -9.46 -2.60 12.17
C HIS A 148 -8.75 -1.31 12.59
N PRO A 149 -7.42 -1.36 12.79
CA PRO A 149 -6.58 -2.56 12.84
C PRO A 149 -6.85 -3.42 14.06
N ARG A 150 -6.71 -4.74 13.91
CA ARG A 150 -6.84 -5.70 15.02
C ARG A 150 -5.61 -5.65 15.93
N ALA A 151 -5.85 -5.86 17.23
CA ALA A 151 -4.78 -5.84 18.23
C ALA A 151 -3.64 -6.82 17.91
N GLY A 152 -3.94 -8.00 17.38
CA GLY A 152 -2.93 -8.99 17.00
C GLY A 152 -2.03 -8.50 15.87
N VAL A 153 -2.50 -7.65 14.94
CA VAL A 153 -1.66 -7.05 13.90
C VAL A 153 -0.75 -5.99 14.51
N LEU A 154 -1.30 -5.10 15.33
CA LEU A 154 -0.50 -4.07 16.02
C LEU A 154 0.61 -4.70 16.86
N GLN A 155 0.28 -5.72 17.64
CA GLN A 155 1.26 -6.45 18.44
C GLN A 155 2.40 -7.03 17.59
N ARG A 156 2.09 -7.66 16.44
CA ARG A 156 3.11 -8.21 15.54
C ARG A 156 4.06 -7.14 14.97
N LEU A 157 3.53 -5.94 14.70
CA LEU A 157 4.33 -4.80 14.24
C LEU A 157 5.21 -4.25 15.36
N GLU A 158 4.64 -4.04 16.54
CA GLU A 158 5.33 -3.53 17.74
C GLU A 158 6.47 -4.47 18.20
N GLU A 159 6.21 -5.78 18.26
CA GLU A 159 7.22 -6.80 18.63
C GLU A 159 8.43 -6.80 17.68
N ARG A 160 8.28 -6.26 16.48
CA ARG A 160 9.36 -6.12 15.50
C ARG A 160 10.00 -4.74 15.47
N GLY A 161 9.51 -3.81 16.30
CA GLY A 161 10.00 -2.43 16.31
C GLY A 161 9.63 -1.65 15.06
N ILE A 162 8.59 -2.08 14.31
CA ILE A 162 8.13 -1.40 13.09
C ILE A 162 7.33 -0.17 13.50
N GLY A 163 7.68 1.01 12.95
CA GLY A 163 6.90 2.22 13.14
C GLY A 163 5.48 2.08 12.55
N ILE A 164 4.47 2.63 13.20
CA ILE A 164 3.07 2.48 12.78
C ILE A 164 2.46 3.86 12.56
N LEU A 165 1.84 4.05 11.39
CA LEU A 165 0.95 5.16 11.06
C LEU A 165 -0.44 4.60 10.75
N ASP A 166 -1.42 4.98 11.54
CA ASP A 166 -2.81 4.53 11.40
C ASP A 166 -3.70 5.69 11.01
N THR A 167 -4.27 5.67 9.79
CA THR A 167 -5.12 6.75 9.28
C THR A 167 -6.40 6.94 10.09
N ALA A 168 -6.85 5.94 10.86
CA ALA A 168 -7.97 6.09 11.79
C ALA A 168 -7.63 7.08 12.92
N ARG A 169 -6.37 7.16 13.32
CA ARG A 169 -5.84 8.03 14.38
C ARG A 169 -5.27 9.32 13.78
N GLU A 170 -4.34 9.19 12.85
CA GLU A 170 -3.55 10.28 12.27
C GLU A 170 -4.33 11.11 11.22
N GLY A 171 -5.43 10.59 10.69
CA GLY A 171 -6.10 11.18 9.53
C GLY A 171 -5.40 10.81 8.23
N GLY A 172 -5.41 11.72 7.26
CA GLY A 172 -4.67 11.51 6.02
C GLY A 172 -3.17 11.54 6.27
N VAL A 173 -2.45 10.57 5.71
CA VAL A 173 -0.99 10.49 5.75
C VAL A 173 -0.44 10.76 4.37
N THR A 174 0.48 11.70 4.26
CA THR A 174 1.24 12.01 3.04
C THR A 174 2.70 11.65 3.25
N ILE A 175 3.25 10.84 2.36
CA ILE A 175 4.66 10.47 2.36
C ILE A 175 5.28 11.04 1.09
N THR A 176 6.17 12.01 1.24
CA THR A 176 6.91 12.62 0.15
C THR A 176 8.32 12.05 0.12
N VAL A 177 8.68 11.41 -1.00
CA VAL A 177 10.00 10.81 -1.18
C VAL A 177 10.81 11.67 -2.14
N ARG A 178 11.98 12.12 -1.70
CA ARG A 178 12.99 12.82 -2.49
C ARG A 178 14.30 12.01 -2.51
N PRO A 179 15.26 12.28 -3.41
CA PRO A 179 16.48 11.46 -3.53
C PRO A 179 17.29 11.25 -2.24
N GLN A 180 17.23 12.19 -1.30
CA GLN A 180 18.00 12.14 -0.04
C GLN A 180 17.14 12.38 1.21
N GLU A 181 15.83 12.48 1.05
CA GLU A 181 14.93 12.88 2.11
C GLU A 181 13.57 12.21 1.96
N MET A 182 12.95 11.87 3.08
CA MET A 182 11.58 11.42 3.14
C MET A 182 10.84 12.22 4.21
N ASP A 183 9.79 12.91 3.80
CA ASP A 183 8.90 13.63 4.68
C ASP A 183 7.60 12.86 4.90
N ILE A 184 7.12 12.87 6.13
CA ILE A 184 5.85 12.25 6.50
C ILE A 184 4.99 13.30 7.19
N GLU A 185 3.82 13.54 6.64
CA GLU A 185 2.83 14.46 7.20
C GLU A 185 1.54 13.72 7.54
N ALA A 186 1.02 13.95 8.73
CA ALA A 186 -0.29 13.47 9.16
C ALA A 186 -1.23 14.65 9.44
N LEU A 187 -2.51 14.52 9.06
CA LEU A 187 -3.45 15.65 9.14
C LEU A 187 -3.90 15.98 10.57
N ARG A 188 -3.83 15.03 11.51
CA ARG A 188 -4.41 15.22 12.86
C ARG A 188 -3.41 15.45 13.97
N ASP A 189 -2.22 14.88 13.88
CA ASP A 189 -1.19 15.05 14.89
C ASP A 189 0.08 15.62 14.23
N GLY A 190 0.39 16.89 14.57
CA GLY A 190 1.61 17.57 14.11
C GLY A 190 2.91 16.99 14.69
N ASN A 191 2.88 15.80 15.28
CA ASN A 191 4.00 15.12 15.91
C ASN A 191 4.22 13.73 15.31
N ILE A 192 4.58 13.68 14.04
CA ILE A 192 5.26 12.48 13.55
C ILE A 192 6.72 12.58 13.97
N PRO A 193 7.23 11.57 14.70
CA PRO A 193 8.64 11.57 15.03
C PRO A 193 9.50 11.57 13.76
N TYR A 194 10.30 12.60 13.57
CA TYR A 194 11.18 12.82 12.42
C TYR A 194 12.38 11.85 12.33
N TRP A 195 12.51 10.89 13.25
CA TRP A 195 13.61 9.93 13.26
C TRP A 195 13.41 8.71 12.35
N LEU A 196 12.38 8.67 11.54
CA LEU A 196 12.31 7.78 10.38
C LEU A 196 13.18 8.32 9.23
N SER A 197 14.37 8.81 9.54
CA SER A 197 15.42 8.95 8.54
C SER A 197 15.82 7.56 8.09
N LEU A 198 15.54 7.25 6.84
CA LEU A 198 16.05 6.04 6.20
C LEU A 198 17.58 6.08 6.22
N PRO A 199 18.25 4.95 6.44
CA PRO A 199 19.70 4.87 6.38
C PRO A 199 20.26 5.23 5.03
#